data_13804a5d823fbbe0eaf8824d208f4b5b
#
_entry.id   13804a5d823fbbe0eaf8824d208f4b5b
#
_cell.length_a   1.000
_cell.length_b   1.000
_cell.length_c   1.000
_cell.angle_alpha   90.00
_cell.angle_beta   90.00
_cell.angle_gamma   90.00
#
_symmetry.space_group_name_H-M   'P 1'
#
loop_
_entity.id
_entity.type
_entity.pdbx_description
1 polymer ?
#
loop_
_entity_poly.entity_id
_entity_poly.type
_entity_poly.pdbx_seq_one_letter_code
_entity_poly.pdbx_strand_id
1 'polypeptide(L)'
;MAERRTRIGIAGAGNVGRSVARELLDNGHKVLLIERERRKFEPHVVPDADWLFADACEVTTLEEAGAETCDVLIAATGDDKANLVVGLLAKSEFGVPRVVARINEIRNEWLFTQAWGIDVAVSTPGAMVAGVEGAIDVGHLIRLMGLRQGQADLAKLTLPEDNPLVGQRVGDLGLPANTAMVTLVRGGSVILPTPDQVLEAGDEMLFVSDSSVESAIRAAIHGAEPIRALKDLYGF
;
A
#
# COMPACT_ATOMS: atom_id res chain seq x y z
N MET A 1 26.86 -8.91 12.90
CA MET A 1 25.64 -9.70 13.12
C MET A 1 25.24 -10.22 11.74
N ALA A 2 25.17 -11.55 11.53
CA ALA A 2 24.67 -12.07 10.26
C ALA A 2 23.21 -11.65 10.11
N GLU A 3 22.87 -10.95 9.02
CA GLU A 3 21.49 -10.64 8.68
C GLU A 3 20.71 -11.95 8.60
N ARG A 4 19.70 -12.07 9.44
CA ARG A 4 18.81 -13.24 9.45
C ARG A 4 18.07 -13.25 8.10
N ARG A 5 18.37 -14.22 7.26
CA ARG A 5 17.65 -14.42 6.00
C ARG A 5 16.20 -14.76 6.29
N THR A 6 15.29 -13.86 5.92
CA THR A 6 13.85 -14.02 6.06
C THR A 6 13.35 -15.07 5.06
N ARG A 7 12.51 -16.01 5.50
CA ARG A 7 11.84 -16.97 4.63
C ARG A 7 10.47 -16.43 4.22
N ILE A 8 10.24 -16.32 2.93
CA ILE A 8 9.05 -15.69 2.36
C ILE A 8 8.35 -16.65 1.41
N GLY A 9 7.08 -16.96 1.67
CA GLY A 9 6.20 -17.66 0.74
C GLY A 9 5.42 -16.67 -0.09
N ILE A 10 5.27 -16.92 -1.38
CA ILE A 10 4.48 -16.10 -2.31
C ILE A 10 3.46 -16.98 -3.03
N ALA A 11 2.19 -16.78 -2.77
CA ALA A 11 1.09 -17.42 -3.49
C ALA A 11 0.75 -16.62 -4.75
N GLY A 12 0.96 -17.23 -5.91
CA GLY A 12 0.78 -16.65 -7.23
C GLY A 12 2.09 -16.22 -7.88
N ALA A 13 2.48 -16.91 -8.97
CA ALA A 13 3.67 -16.62 -9.77
C ALA A 13 3.34 -15.92 -11.10
N GLY A 14 2.33 -15.04 -11.08
CA GLY A 14 2.08 -14.09 -12.16
C GLY A 14 3.17 -13.01 -12.23
N ASN A 15 3.01 -12.02 -13.11
CA ASN A 15 4.01 -10.95 -13.30
C ASN A 15 4.40 -10.26 -11.99
N VAL A 16 3.41 -9.93 -11.13
CA VAL A 16 3.66 -9.24 -9.86
C VAL A 16 4.41 -10.16 -8.90
N GLY A 17 3.94 -11.40 -8.68
CA GLY A 17 4.59 -12.35 -7.76
C GLY A 17 6.04 -12.63 -8.15
N ARG A 18 6.32 -12.84 -9.45
CA ARG A 18 7.69 -13.06 -9.95
C ARG A 18 8.58 -11.83 -9.81
N SER A 19 8.04 -10.62 -10.03
CA SER A 19 8.80 -9.38 -9.83
C SER A 19 9.15 -9.16 -8.37
N VAL A 20 8.18 -9.34 -7.48
CA VAL A 20 8.41 -9.26 -6.03
C VAL A 20 9.42 -10.32 -5.58
N ALA A 21 9.31 -11.55 -6.10
CA ALA A 21 10.26 -12.63 -5.77
C ALA A 21 11.71 -12.27 -6.11
N ARG A 22 11.97 -11.69 -7.31
CA ARG A 22 13.32 -11.28 -7.71
C ARG A 22 13.90 -10.22 -6.75
N GLU A 23 13.16 -9.16 -6.49
CA GLU A 23 13.59 -8.09 -5.59
C GLU A 23 13.91 -8.62 -4.17
N LEU A 24 13.08 -9.55 -3.66
CA LEU A 24 13.31 -10.14 -2.35
C LEU A 24 14.53 -11.06 -2.33
N LEU A 25 14.79 -11.80 -3.42
CA LEU A 25 15.99 -12.61 -3.58
C LEU A 25 17.25 -11.72 -3.67
N ASP A 26 17.19 -10.63 -4.44
CA ASP A 26 18.28 -9.67 -4.56
C ASP A 26 18.61 -9.00 -3.21
N ASN A 27 17.60 -8.83 -2.34
CA ASN A 27 17.74 -8.38 -0.96
C ASN A 27 18.23 -9.49 0.01
N GLY A 28 18.56 -10.69 -0.51
CA GLY A 28 19.14 -11.78 0.27
C GLY A 28 18.15 -12.66 1.03
N HIS A 29 16.85 -12.54 0.79
CA HIS A 29 15.82 -13.38 1.40
C HIS A 29 15.73 -14.75 0.71
N LYS A 30 15.06 -15.70 1.35
CA LYS A 30 14.70 -17.00 0.74
C LYS A 30 13.24 -16.93 0.29
N VAL A 31 12.98 -17.25 -0.96
CA VAL A 31 11.64 -17.16 -1.56
C VAL A 31 11.16 -18.50 -2.06
N LEU A 32 9.92 -18.87 -1.72
CA LEU A 32 9.16 -19.95 -2.30
C LEU A 32 7.99 -19.37 -3.10
N LEU A 33 7.87 -19.72 -4.36
CA LEU A 33 6.72 -19.38 -5.21
C LEU A 33 5.77 -20.58 -5.30
N ILE A 34 4.49 -20.35 -5.02
CA ILE A 34 3.41 -21.34 -5.15
C ILE A 34 2.52 -20.92 -6.32
N GLU A 35 2.35 -21.79 -7.33
CA GLU A 35 1.54 -21.48 -8.52
C GLU A 35 0.72 -22.70 -8.96
N ARG A 36 -0.59 -22.51 -9.17
CA ARG A 36 -1.50 -23.57 -9.60
C ARG A 36 -1.71 -23.63 -11.11
N GLU A 37 -1.43 -22.55 -11.83
CA GLU A 37 -1.58 -22.53 -13.29
C GLU A 37 -0.34 -23.02 -13.99
N ARG A 38 -0.44 -24.15 -14.70
CA ARG A 38 0.70 -24.78 -15.40
C ARG A 38 1.46 -23.82 -16.32
N ARG A 39 0.76 -22.93 -17.01
CA ARG A 39 1.36 -21.93 -17.91
C ARG A 39 2.16 -20.82 -17.20
N LYS A 40 1.94 -20.63 -15.90
CA LYS A 40 2.65 -19.65 -15.07
C LYS A 40 3.73 -20.29 -14.20
N PHE A 41 3.74 -21.64 -14.13
CA PHE A 41 4.77 -22.38 -13.43
C PHE A 41 6.03 -22.47 -14.28
N GLU A 42 6.90 -21.48 -14.15
CA GLU A 42 8.09 -21.27 -14.98
C GLU A 42 9.35 -21.08 -14.11
N PRO A 43 9.89 -22.15 -13.48
CA PRO A 43 11.04 -22.04 -12.56
C PRO A 43 12.27 -21.37 -13.19
N HIS A 44 12.46 -21.52 -14.49
CA HIS A 44 13.59 -20.89 -15.21
C HIS A 44 13.55 -19.35 -15.22
N VAL A 45 12.39 -18.72 -14.95
CA VAL A 45 12.24 -17.26 -14.96
C VAL A 45 12.70 -16.63 -13.65
N VAL A 46 12.63 -17.38 -12.53
CA VAL A 46 13.16 -16.98 -11.21
C VAL A 46 13.90 -18.20 -10.64
N PRO A 47 15.12 -18.50 -11.15
CA PRO A 47 15.81 -19.76 -10.87
C PRO A 47 16.31 -19.88 -9.42
N ASP A 48 16.49 -18.75 -8.73
CA ASP A 48 16.97 -18.71 -7.35
C ASP A 48 15.83 -18.87 -6.31
N ALA A 49 14.56 -18.91 -6.76
CA ALA A 49 13.43 -19.24 -5.91
C ALA A 49 13.17 -20.74 -5.87
N ASP A 50 12.69 -21.23 -4.72
CA ASP A 50 12.01 -22.51 -4.66
C ASP A 50 10.64 -22.41 -5.33
N TRP A 51 10.14 -23.49 -5.91
CA TRP A 51 8.86 -23.51 -6.60
C TRP A 51 8.01 -24.71 -6.19
N LEU A 52 6.73 -24.46 -5.91
CA LEU A 52 5.73 -25.47 -5.65
C LEU A 52 4.56 -25.33 -6.65
N PHE A 53 4.28 -26.40 -7.40
CA PHE A 53 3.14 -26.44 -8.31
C PHE A 53 1.91 -26.96 -7.58
N ALA A 54 1.12 -26.08 -7.01
CA ALA A 54 -0.06 -26.42 -6.21
C ALA A 54 -1.00 -25.22 -6.03
N ASP A 55 -2.21 -25.46 -5.50
CA ASP A 55 -3.16 -24.39 -5.15
C ASP A 55 -2.92 -23.94 -3.70
N ALA A 56 -2.50 -22.70 -3.51
CA ALA A 56 -2.24 -22.13 -2.19
C ALA A 56 -3.52 -21.93 -1.32
N CYS A 57 -4.70 -22.14 -1.88
CA CYS A 57 -5.96 -22.17 -1.12
C CYS A 57 -6.22 -23.48 -0.39
N GLU A 58 -5.35 -24.48 -0.58
CA GLU A 58 -5.44 -25.78 0.09
C GLU A 58 -4.52 -25.84 1.30
N VAL A 59 -5.04 -26.32 2.45
CA VAL A 59 -4.28 -26.44 3.70
C VAL A 59 -3.05 -27.34 3.48
N THR A 60 -3.23 -28.46 2.80
CA THR A 60 -2.16 -29.41 2.51
C THR A 60 -1.03 -28.80 1.66
N THR A 61 -1.37 -27.89 0.76
CA THR A 61 -0.37 -27.15 -0.03
C THR A 61 0.48 -26.23 0.86
N LEU A 62 -0.15 -25.51 1.77
CA LEU A 62 0.57 -24.61 2.68
C LEU A 62 1.42 -25.40 3.69
N GLU A 63 0.96 -26.59 4.10
CA GLU A 63 1.75 -27.53 4.91
C GLU A 63 2.99 -28.02 4.14
N GLU A 64 2.81 -28.48 2.88
CA GLU A 64 3.94 -28.90 2.01
C GLU A 64 4.92 -27.73 1.74
N ALA A 65 4.40 -26.52 1.60
CA ALA A 65 5.19 -25.30 1.47
C ALA A 65 5.99 -24.96 2.73
N GLY A 66 5.69 -25.58 3.86
CA GLY A 66 6.28 -25.25 5.16
C GLY A 66 5.88 -23.84 5.62
N ALA A 67 4.61 -23.48 5.46
CA ALA A 67 4.10 -22.13 5.77
C ALA A 67 4.37 -21.73 7.23
N GLU A 68 4.33 -22.68 8.17
CA GLU A 68 4.64 -22.47 9.59
C GLU A 68 6.09 -22.02 9.84
N THR A 69 6.98 -22.22 8.86
CA THR A 69 8.38 -21.76 8.93
C THR A 69 8.62 -20.43 8.21
N CYS A 70 7.60 -19.90 7.52
CA CYS A 70 7.69 -18.61 6.86
C CYS A 70 7.60 -17.46 7.86
N ASP A 71 8.51 -16.50 7.74
CA ASP A 71 8.42 -15.23 8.47
C ASP A 71 7.35 -14.32 7.87
N VAL A 72 7.15 -14.44 6.54
CA VAL A 72 6.17 -13.66 5.77
C VAL A 72 5.51 -14.56 4.73
N LEU A 73 4.19 -14.40 4.54
CA LEU A 73 3.49 -14.97 3.41
C LEU A 73 2.81 -13.85 2.61
N ILE A 74 3.00 -13.87 1.29
CA ILE A 74 2.46 -12.88 0.36
C ILE A 74 1.41 -13.54 -0.53
N ALA A 75 0.15 -13.12 -0.42
CA ALA A 75 -0.91 -13.53 -1.32
C ALA A 75 -0.97 -12.54 -2.50
N ALA A 76 -0.39 -12.93 -3.65
CA ALA A 76 -0.20 -12.09 -4.83
C ALA A 76 -0.86 -12.66 -6.09
N THR A 77 -1.92 -13.47 -5.92
CA THR A 77 -2.68 -14.00 -7.06
C THR A 77 -3.49 -12.92 -7.78
N GLY A 78 -4.04 -13.24 -8.94
CA GLY A 78 -4.95 -12.37 -9.68
C GLY A 78 -6.41 -12.43 -9.19
N ASP A 79 -6.70 -13.12 -8.10
CA ASP A 79 -8.04 -13.31 -7.54
C ASP A 79 -8.08 -12.90 -6.07
N ASP A 80 -8.88 -11.88 -5.75
CA ASP A 80 -9.00 -11.35 -4.39
C ASP A 80 -9.56 -12.39 -3.41
N LYS A 81 -10.46 -13.27 -3.85
CA LYS A 81 -11.00 -14.34 -3.00
C LYS A 81 -9.91 -15.33 -2.62
N ALA A 82 -9.07 -15.72 -3.59
CA ALA A 82 -7.93 -16.58 -3.32
C ALA A 82 -6.95 -15.91 -2.36
N ASN A 83 -6.66 -14.62 -2.54
CA ASN A 83 -5.77 -13.87 -1.65
C ASN A 83 -6.30 -13.80 -0.20
N LEU A 84 -7.61 -13.63 -0.02
CA LEU A 84 -8.24 -13.66 1.30
C LEU A 84 -8.16 -15.05 1.94
N VAL A 85 -8.46 -16.12 1.18
CA VAL A 85 -8.37 -17.50 1.68
C VAL A 85 -6.94 -17.85 2.10
N VAL A 86 -5.96 -17.54 1.25
CA VAL A 86 -4.53 -17.74 1.56
C VAL A 86 -4.13 -16.99 2.82
N GLY A 87 -4.54 -15.73 2.95
CA GLY A 87 -4.27 -14.92 4.14
C GLY A 87 -4.84 -15.51 5.42
N LEU A 88 -6.13 -15.92 5.37
CA LEU A 88 -6.81 -16.54 6.50
C LEU A 88 -6.11 -17.83 6.92
N LEU A 89 -5.83 -18.75 5.99
CA LEU A 89 -5.15 -20.01 6.28
C LEU A 89 -3.75 -19.78 6.85
N ALA A 90 -2.96 -18.92 6.21
CA ALA A 90 -1.61 -18.59 6.67
C ALA A 90 -1.59 -18.09 8.13
N LYS A 91 -2.58 -17.28 8.50
CA LYS A 91 -2.66 -16.70 9.84
C LYS A 91 -3.25 -17.65 10.87
N SER A 92 -4.40 -18.29 10.56
CA SER A 92 -5.17 -19.09 11.53
C SER A 92 -4.63 -20.50 11.69
N GLU A 93 -4.21 -21.15 10.59
CA GLU A 93 -3.76 -22.55 10.63
C GLU A 93 -2.25 -22.66 10.84
N PHE A 94 -1.46 -21.79 10.22
CA PHE A 94 0.00 -21.88 10.24
C PHE A 94 0.69 -20.84 11.11
N GLY A 95 -0.03 -19.88 11.67
CA GLY A 95 0.50 -18.88 12.58
C GLY A 95 1.59 -17.99 11.96
N VAL A 96 1.54 -17.76 10.63
CA VAL A 96 2.53 -16.94 9.94
C VAL A 96 2.59 -15.54 10.57
N PRO A 97 3.76 -15.08 11.01
CA PRO A 97 3.88 -13.83 11.76
C PRO A 97 3.36 -12.61 10.97
N ARG A 98 3.60 -12.58 9.65
CA ARG A 98 3.18 -11.47 8.80
C ARG A 98 2.62 -11.95 7.48
N VAL A 99 1.41 -11.49 7.18
CA VAL A 99 0.71 -11.78 5.93
C VAL A 99 0.47 -10.48 5.16
N VAL A 100 0.95 -10.47 3.92
CA VAL A 100 0.74 -9.37 2.97
C VAL A 100 -0.19 -9.85 1.87
N ALA A 101 -1.20 -9.07 1.51
CA ALA A 101 -2.12 -9.46 0.46
C ALA A 101 -2.29 -8.35 -0.59
N ARG A 102 -2.26 -8.76 -1.85
CA ARG A 102 -2.56 -7.90 -2.98
C ARG A 102 -4.06 -7.77 -3.16
N ILE A 103 -4.52 -6.53 -3.35
CA ILE A 103 -5.87 -6.19 -3.78
C ILE A 103 -5.85 -5.96 -5.29
N ASN A 104 -6.67 -6.70 -6.02
CA ASN A 104 -6.83 -6.55 -7.47
C ASN A 104 -7.98 -5.62 -7.84
N GLU A 105 -9.04 -5.57 -7.01
CA GLU A 105 -10.22 -4.74 -7.21
C GLU A 105 -10.42 -3.83 -6.00
N ILE A 106 -10.33 -2.51 -6.18
CA ILE A 106 -10.44 -1.50 -5.12
C ILE A 106 -11.71 -1.69 -4.28
N ARG A 107 -12.82 -2.07 -4.91
CA ARG A 107 -14.10 -2.30 -4.23
C ARG A 107 -14.06 -3.41 -3.18
N ASN A 108 -13.05 -4.27 -3.21
CA ASN A 108 -12.86 -5.34 -2.24
C ASN A 108 -11.94 -4.94 -1.08
N GLU A 109 -11.34 -3.75 -1.09
CA GLU A 109 -10.34 -3.31 -0.11
C GLU A 109 -10.83 -3.45 1.35
N TRP A 110 -12.10 -3.19 1.61
CA TRP A 110 -12.71 -3.30 2.93
C TRP A 110 -12.69 -4.72 3.52
N LEU A 111 -12.52 -5.76 2.70
CA LEU A 111 -12.38 -7.15 3.16
C LEU A 111 -10.97 -7.47 3.66
N PHE A 112 -9.94 -6.76 3.18
CA PHE A 112 -8.54 -7.06 3.46
C PHE A 112 -8.10 -6.53 4.84
N THR A 113 -8.64 -7.14 5.88
CA THR A 113 -8.46 -6.75 7.28
C THR A 113 -7.81 -7.87 8.09
N GLN A 114 -7.47 -7.57 9.34
CA GLN A 114 -6.96 -8.58 10.27
C GLN A 114 -7.94 -9.73 10.54
N ALA A 115 -9.26 -9.50 10.40
CA ALA A 115 -10.26 -10.56 10.50
C ALA A 115 -10.10 -11.63 9.41
N TRP A 116 -9.51 -11.28 8.29
CA TRP A 116 -9.12 -12.17 7.19
C TRP A 116 -7.64 -12.58 7.26
N GLY A 117 -6.97 -12.36 8.39
CA GLY A 117 -5.57 -12.70 8.58
C GLY A 117 -4.58 -11.80 7.83
N ILE A 118 -5.02 -10.68 7.29
CA ILE A 118 -4.17 -9.77 6.51
C ILE A 118 -3.56 -8.71 7.43
N ASP A 119 -2.23 -8.67 7.49
CA ASP A 119 -1.50 -7.64 8.24
C ASP A 119 -1.22 -6.39 7.38
N VAL A 120 -1.00 -6.59 6.07
CA VAL A 120 -0.73 -5.51 5.13
C VAL A 120 -1.49 -5.76 3.83
N ALA A 121 -2.35 -4.84 3.46
CA ALA A 121 -3.07 -4.87 2.19
C ALA A 121 -2.44 -3.88 1.20
N VAL A 122 -2.19 -4.33 -0.04
CA VAL A 122 -1.57 -3.52 -1.09
C VAL A 122 -2.48 -3.49 -2.31
N SER A 123 -3.12 -2.35 -2.55
CA SER A 123 -3.94 -2.14 -3.75
C SER A 123 -3.07 -1.73 -4.93
N THR A 124 -2.89 -2.64 -5.89
CA THR A 124 -2.16 -2.33 -7.13
C THR A 124 -2.90 -1.27 -7.96
N PRO A 125 -4.23 -1.35 -8.18
CA PRO A 125 -4.98 -0.29 -8.85
C PRO A 125 -4.94 1.02 -8.07
N GLY A 126 -5.08 0.98 -6.74
CA GLY A 126 -5.02 2.17 -5.89
C GLY A 126 -3.69 2.92 -6.01
N ALA A 127 -2.57 2.19 -6.01
CA ALA A 127 -1.25 2.78 -6.21
C ALA A 127 -1.10 3.42 -7.61
N MET A 128 -1.65 2.78 -8.65
CA MET A 128 -1.67 3.36 -10.01
C MET A 128 -2.51 4.63 -10.08
N VAL A 129 -3.72 4.61 -9.50
CA VAL A 129 -4.60 5.79 -9.46
C VAL A 129 -3.91 6.94 -8.71
N ALA A 130 -3.34 6.68 -7.54
CA ALA A 130 -2.60 7.70 -6.78
C ALA A 130 -1.42 8.28 -7.58
N GLY A 131 -0.69 7.44 -8.34
CA GLY A 131 0.39 7.90 -9.23
C GLY A 131 -0.12 8.78 -10.37
N VAL A 132 -1.23 8.41 -10.99
CA VAL A 132 -1.86 9.18 -12.09
C VAL A 132 -2.43 10.50 -11.56
N GLU A 133 -3.19 10.47 -10.47
CA GLU A 133 -3.72 11.68 -9.83
C GLU A 133 -2.58 12.62 -9.43
N GLY A 134 -1.50 12.08 -8.85
CA GLY A 134 -0.32 12.87 -8.49
C GLY A 134 0.40 13.52 -9.68
N ALA A 135 0.20 12.99 -10.90
CA ALA A 135 0.78 13.55 -12.12
C ALA A 135 -0.16 14.54 -12.84
N ILE A 136 -1.49 14.45 -12.61
CA ILE A 136 -2.49 15.23 -13.33
C ILE A 136 -3.06 16.33 -12.44
N ASP A 137 -3.24 16.07 -11.14
CA ASP A 137 -4.05 16.89 -10.25
C ASP A 137 -3.19 17.78 -9.35
N VAL A 138 -3.37 19.08 -9.53
CA VAL A 138 -2.90 20.11 -8.64
C VAL A 138 -4.10 20.52 -7.78
N GLY A 139 -3.99 20.43 -6.46
CA GLY A 139 -5.02 20.93 -5.54
C GLY A 139 -5.83 19.89 -4.79
N HIS A 140 -5.66 18.59 -5.06
CA HIS A 140 -6.34 17.55 -4.30
C HIS A 140 -5.38 16.78 -3.38
N LEU A 141 -5.88 16.40 -2.20
CA LEU A 141 -5.16 15.55 -1.28
C LEU A 141 -5.21 14.10 -1.79
N ILE A 142 -4.05 13.54 -2.13
CA ILE A 142 -3.90 12.20 -2.70
C ILE A 142 -3.28 11.29 -1.66
N ARG A 143 -3.96 10.21 -1.31
CA ARG A 143 -3.41 9.14 -0.47
C ARG A 143 -2.38 8.35 -1.27
N LEU A 144 -1.13 8.37 -0.84
CA LEU A 144 -0.04 7.64 -1.48
C LEU A 144 0.05 6.19 -0.98
N MET A 145 -0.03 6.00 0.33
CA MET A 145 0.03 4.67 0.95
C MET A 145 -0.49 4.68 2.38
N GLY A 146 -1.03 3.52 2.80
CA GLY A 146 -1.33 3.26 4.21
C GLY A 146 -0.06 2.88 4.97
N LEU A 147 0.05 3.37 6.20
CA LEU A 147 1.11 3.05 7.14
C LEU A 147 0.53 2.23 8.30
N ARG A 148 1.35 1.34 8.86
CA ARG A 148 1.03 0.62 10.09
C ARG A 148 -0.37 0.00 10.11
N GLN A 149 -0.66 -0.87 9.14
CA GLN A 149 -1.93 -1.61 9.03
C GLN A 149 -3.17 -0.69 8.80
N GLY A 150 -3.00 0.43 8.10
CA GLY A 150 -4.08 1.35 7.81
C GLY A 150 -4.50 2.25 8.98
N GLN A 151 -3.72 2.31 10.05
CA GLN A 151 -3.96 3.23 11.17
C GLN A 151 -3.49 4.66 10.88
N ALA A 152 -2.60 4.82 9.92
CA ALA A 152 -2.14 6.11 9.44
C ALA A 152 -1.93 6.07 7.93
N ASP A 153 -2.05 7.21 7.28
CA ASP A 153 -1.86 7.37 5.86
C ASP A 153 -0.78 8.41 5.58
N LEU A 154 0.01 8.13 4.53
CA LEU A 154 0.84 9.13 3.88
C LEU A 154 0.06 9.71 2.72
N ALA A 155 -0.14 11.02 2.74
CA ALA A 155 -0.85 11.75 1.71
C ALA A 155 -0.02 12.90 1.15
N LYS A 156 -0.28 13.28 -0.09
CA LYS A 156 0.37 14.40 -0.79
C LYS A 156 -0.69 15.39 -1.27
N LEU A 157 -0.34 16.67 -1.21
CA LEU A 157 -1.07 17.74 -1.88
C LEU A 157 -0.08 18.62 -2.64
N THR A 158 -0.38 18.93 -3.90
CA THR A 158 0.31 19.98 -4.66
C THR A 158 -0.53 21.26 -4.63
N LEU A 159 0.04 22.35 -4.17
CA LEU A 159 -0.68 23.60 -3.94
C LEU A 159 -0.89 24.36 -5.24
N PRO A 160 -2.15 24.55 -5.73
CA PRO A 160 -2.41 25.33 -6.93
C PRO A 160 -2.22 26.83 -6.71
N GLU A 161 -2.04 27.61 -7.78
CA GLU A 161 -1.77 29.04 -7.73
C GLU A 161 -2.91 29.85 -7.07
N ASP A 162 -4.14 29.41 -7.25
CA ASP A 162 -5.36 30.05 -6.74
C ASP A 162 -5.80 29.55 -5.36
N ASN A 163 -5.02 28.66 -4.73
CA ASN A 163 -5.37 28.13 -3.42
C ASN A 163 -5.20 29.20 -2.33
N PRO A 164 -6.17 29.35 -1.42
CA PRO A 164 -6.12 30.35 -0.35
C PRO A 164 -4.98 30.17 0.66
N LEU A 165 -4.31 29.03 0.65
CA LEU A 165 -3.13 28.77 1.49
C LEU A 165 -1.83 29.37 0.94
N VAL A 166 -1.80 29.78 -0.33
CA VAL A 166 -0.63 30.46 -0.89
C VAL A 166 -0.37 31.75 -0.13
N GLY A 167 0.86 31.92 0.36
CA GLY A 167 1.26 33.06 1.19
C GLY A 167 1.01 32.88 2.69
N GLN A 168 0.29 31.83 3.11
CA GLN A 168 0.12 31.52 4.54
C GLN A 168 1.36 30.79 5.11
N ARG A 169 1.50 30.83 6.43
CA ARG A 169 2.55 30.09 7.13
C ARG A 169 2.07 28.68 7.48
N VAL A 170 3.00 27.73 7.48
CA VAL A 170 2.70 26.34 7.90
C VAL A 170 2.07 26.27 9.30
N GLY A 171 2.52 27.15 10.23
CA GLY A 171 1.97 27.22 11.59
C GLY A 171 0.52 27.68 11.67
N ASP A 172 0.00 28.33 10.63
CA ASP A 172 -1.36 28.88 10.58
C ASP A 172 -2.37 27.93 9.90
N LEU A 173 -1.93 26.78 9.41
CA LEU A 173 -2.77 25.85 8.61
C LEU A 173 -3.95 25.23 9.38
N GLY A 174 -3.97 25.29 10.71
CA GLY A 174 -5.06 24.71 11.50
C GLY A 174 -5.27 23.21 11.27
N LEU A 175 -4.20 22.46 11.06
CA LEU A 175 -4.28 21.02 10.81
C LEU A 175 -4.98 20.28 11.94
N PRO A 176 -5.78 19.24 11.64
CA PRO A 176 -6.43 18.42 12.66
C PRO A 176 -5.44 17.77 13.61
N ALA A 177 -5.88 17.47 14.83
CA ALA A 177 -5.12 16.58 15.73
C ALA A 177 -4.77 15.26 15.02
N ASN A 178 -3.63 14.67 15.34
CA ASN A 178 -3.11 13.46 14.70
C ASN A 178 -2.75 13.62 13.21
N THR A 179 -2.43 14.86 12.80
CA THR A 179 -1.91 15.17 11.46
C THR A 179 -0.59 15.90 11.59
N ALA A 180 0.41 15.43 10.86
CA ALA A 180 1.70 16.11 10.77
C ALA A 180 2.05 16.39 9.29
N MET A 181 2.41 17.63 8.97
CA MET A 181 3.12 17.91 7.73
C MET A 181 4.56 17.44 7.91
N VAL A 182 4.98 16.45 7.10
CA VAL A 182 6.28 15.81 7.23
C VAL A 182 7.36 16.55 6.47
N THR A 183 7.03 17.01 5.27
CA THR A 183 7.93 17.73 4.40
C THR A 183 7.19 18.54 3.36
N LEU A 184 7.91 19.47 2.76
CA LEU A 184 7.49 20.30 1.65
C LEU A 184 8.56 20.17 0.57
N VAL A 185 8.14 19.99 -0.68
CA VAL A 185 9.05 19.93 -1.83
C VAL A 185 8.73 21.11 -2.74
N ARG A 186 9.73 21.92 -3.03
CA ARG A 186 9.63 23.12 -3.88
C ARG A 186 10.74 23.11 -4.91
N GLY A 187 10.38 23.12 -6.17
CA GLY A 187 11.37 23.13 -7.26
C GLY A 187 12.38 21.98 -7.20
N GLY A 188 11.96 20.81 -6.71
CA GLY A 188 12.80 19.62 -6.54
C GLY A 188 13.64 19.62 -5.25
N SER A 189 13.55 20.66 -4.41
CA SER A 189 14.27 20.74 -3.12
C SER A 189 13.34 20.33 -1.98
N VAL A 190 13.86 19.51 -1.06
CA VAL A 190 13.16 19.10 0.16
C VAL A 190 13.32 20.18 1.23
N ILE A 191 12.22 20.67 1.78
CA ILE A 191 12.19 21.74 2.79
C ILE A 191 11.55 21.19 4.07
N LEU A 192 12.21 21.41 5.20
CA LEU A 192 11.64 21.10 6.51
C LEU A 192 10.52 22.10 6.84
N PRO A 193 9.28 21.64 7.13
CA PRO A 193 8.17 22.54 7.39
C PRO A 193 8.27 23.16 8.80
N THR A 194 8.94 24.29 8.91
CA THR A 194 8.93 25.08 10.16
C THR A 194 7.64 25.90 10.26
N PRO A 195 7.16 26.29 11.45
CA PRO A 195 5.96 27.10 11.61
C PRO A 195 5.98 28.40 10.81
N ASP A 196 7.14 29.02 10.65
CA ASP A 196 7.32 30.27 9.90
C ASP A 196 7.47 30.09 8.40
N GLN A 197 7.55 28.85 7.93
CA GLN A 197 7.66 28.56 6.49
C GLN A 197 6.42 29.07 5.76
N VAL A 198 6.61 29.95 4.79
CA VAL A 198 5.54 30.44 3.92
C VAL A 198 5.32 29.45 2.77
N LEU A 199 4.06 29.19 2.48
CA LEU A 199 3.63 28.30 1.39
C LEU A 199 3.60 29.09 0.07
N GLU A 200 4.04 28.44 -1.01
CA GLU A 200 4.06 29.01 -2.36
C GLU A 200 3.29 28.11 -3.32
N ALA A 201 2.79 28.68 -4.41
CA ALA A 201 2.19 27.91 -5.48
C ALA A 201 3.17 26.87 -6.03
N GLY A 202 2.70 25.66 -6.29
CA GLY A 202 3.51 24.54 -6.75
C GLY A 202 4.22 23.77 -5.62
N ASP A 203 4.06 24.16 -4.37
CA ASP A 203 4.58 23.38 -3.23
C ASP A 203 3.90 22.02 -3.17
N GLU A 204 4.69 20.95 -3.09
CA GLU A 204 4.20 19.61 -2.80
C GLU A 204 4.32 19.36 -1.29
N MET A 205 3.20 19.29 -0.61
CA MET A 205 3.13 19.04 0.83
C MET A 205 2.86 17.58 1.11
N LEU A 206 3.65 16.94 1.98
CA LEU A 206 3.44 15.58 2.44
C LEU A 206 2.93 15.58 3.87
N PHE A 207 1.88 14.79 4.10
CA PHE A 207 1.23 14.65 5.39
C PHE A 207 1.25 13.20 5.84
N VAL A 208 1.44 13.00 7.14
CA VAL A 208 1.11 11.74 7.81
C VAL A 208 -0.04 12.03 8.77
N SER A 209 -1.11 11.27 8.65
CA SER A 209 -2.32 11.48 9.44
C SER A 209 -2.97 10.15 9.80
N ASP A 210 -3.81 10.17 10.83
CA ASP A 210 -4.76 9.09 11.08
C ASP A 210 -5.74 8.98 9.91
N SER A 211 -6.08 7.75 9.50
CA SER A 211 -6.96 7.50 8.35
C SER A 211 -8.36 8.12 8.50
N SER A 212 -8.80 8.38 9.75
CA SER A 212 -10.10 8.99 10.05
C SER A 212 -10.16 10.49 9.78
N VAL A 213 -9.02 11.18 9.65
CA VAL A 213 -8.98 12.66 9.57
C VAL A 213 -8.75 13.19 8.15
N GLU A 214 -8.72 12.34 7.13
CA GLU A 214 -8.51 12.75 5.73
C GLU A 214 -9.53 13.84 5.30
N SER A 215 -10.80 13.65 5.63
CA SER A 215 -11.86 14.65 5.33
C SER A 215 -11.64 15.98 6.03
N ALA A 216 -11.11 15.96 7.25
CA ALA A 216 -10.81 17.18 8.02
C ALA A 216 -9.57 17.91 7.46
N ILE A 217 -8.56 17.16 6.97
CA ILE A 217 -7.41 17.75 6.28
C ILE A 217 -7.87 18.41 4.98
N ARG A 218 -8.71 17.74 4.20
CA ARG A 218 -9.31 18.31 2.98
C ARG A 218 -10.07 19.62 3.29
N ALA A 219 -10.88 19.63 4.33
CA ALA A 219 -11.61 20.83 4.75
C ALA A 219 -10.69 21.97 5.18
N ALA A 220 -9.59 21.68 5.88
CA ALA A 220 -8.61 22.69 6.28
C ALA A 220 -7.86 23.30 5.08
N ILE A 221 -7.63 22.49 4.02
CA ILE A 221 -6.87 22.90 2.84
C ILE A 221 -7.74 23.65 1.81
N HIS A 222 -9.00 23.25 1.63
CA HIS A 222 -9.88 23.80 0.58
C HIS A 222 -10.89 24.85 1.09
N GLY A 223 -10.90 25.14 2.42
CA GLY A 223 -12.03 25.85 3.00
C GLY A 223 -13.28 24.95 3.01
N ALA A 224 -14.32 25.35 3.71
CA ALA A 224 -15.50 24.53 3.96
C ALA A 224 -16.43 24.37 2.72
N GLU A 225 -15.92 23.96 1.57
CA GLU A 225 -16.80 23.50 0.49
C GLU A 225 -17.01 21.99 0.59
N PRO A 226 -18.27 21.51 0.56
CA PRO A 226 -18.56 20.09 0.65
C PRO A 226 -18.07 19.38 -0.62
N ILE A 227 -17.18 18.42 -0.43
CA ILE A 227 -16.70 17.51 -1.47
C ILE A 227 -17.92 16.86 -2.15
N ARG A 228 -18.04 16.99 -3.45
CA ARG A 228 -18.86 16.06 -4.25
C ARG A 228 -18.27 14.68 -4.07
N ALA A 229 -18.92 13.85 -3.28
CA ALA A 229 -18.47 12.48 -3.03
C ALA A 229 -18.35 11.76 -4.39
N LEU A 230 -17.33 10.92 -4.52
CA LEU A 230 -17.15 10.02 -5.68
C LEU A 230 -18.42 9.22 -6.02
N LYS A 231 -19.34 9.05 -5.05
CA LYS A 231 -20.69 8.52 -5.26
C LYS A 231 -21.51 9.28 -6.31
N ASP A 232 -21.32 10.60 -6.43
CA ASP A 232 -22.10 11.44 -7.38
C ASP A 232 -21.54 11.36 -8.80
N LEU A 233 -20.31 10.91 -8.97
CA LEU A 233 -19.67 10.71 -10.28
C LEU A 233 -19.94 9.34 -10.89
N TYR A 234 -20.28 8.32 -10.08
CA TYR A 234 -20.43 6.93 -10.53
C TYR A 234 -21.83 6.33 -10.28
N GLY A 235 -22.80 7.09 -9.75
CA GLY A 235 -24.22 6.74 -9.79
C GLY A 235 -24.60 5.43 -9.05
N PHE A 236 -24.07 5.19 -7.84
CA PHE A 236 -24.47 4.06 -7.00
C PHE A 236 -25.04 4.53 -5.67
#